data_5a7ce94f64cecd458c583e598238e07a
#
_entry.id   5a7ce94f64cecd458c583e598238e07a
#
_cell.length_a   1.000
_cell.length_b   1.000
_cell.length_c   1.000
_cell.angle_alpha   90.00
_cell.angle_beta   90.00
_cell.angle_gamma   90.00
#
_symmetry.space_group_name_H-M   'P 1'
#
loop_
_entity.id
_entity.type
_entity.pdbx_description
1 polymer ?
#
loop_
_entity_poly.entity_id
_entity_poly.type
_entity_poly.pdbx_seq_one_letter_code
_entity_poly.pdbx_strand_id
1 'polypeptide(L)'
;MEPGDEIVAEADAMASMSSSIEMKTQWSGGFVNGVLKRLFGGESMFVNTFSTQTGGEIVLTQPFPGDIQCLELNGNSMFLQPGAFIACEPGVKLGLGWAGWKMFVAREGLFRLKVSGKGRVWFGAYGGIFQREIDSEYIVDSGHLVAYEPTVGVQIALAGGIFSSFFSGEGFVTRVNGPGRIYMQSRSFDGLAAWTNAHLY
;
A
#
# COMPACT_ATOMS: atom_id res chain seq x y z
N MET A 1 4.26 21.93 -6.70
CA MET A 1 2.90 22.40 -6.32
C MET A 1 2.72 23.80 -6.88
N GLU A 2 1.62 24.03 -7.57
CA GLU A 2 1.20 25.34 -8.05
C GLU A 2 0.47 26.11 -6.94
N PRO A 3 0.28 27.43 -7.07
CA PRO A 3 -0.53 28.20 -6.12
C PRO A 3 -1.95 27.64 -5.99
N GLY A 4 -2.35 27.34 -4.77
CA GLY A 4 -3.67 26.74 -4.45
C GLY A 4 -3.69 25.20 -4.43
N ASP A 5 -2.57 24.55 -4.77
CA ASP A 5 -2.48 23.09 -4.69
C ASP A 5 -2.47 22.58 -3.26
N GLU A 6 -3.04 21.39 -3.12
CA GLU A 6 -3.03 20.61 -1.89
C GLU A 6 -2.65 19.15 -2.19
N ILE A 7 -1.90 18.52 -1.30
CA ILE A 7 -1.58 17.10 -1.33
C ILE A 7 -1.74 16.49 0.07
N VAL A 8 -2.29 15.29 0.14
CA VAL A 8 -2.40 14.50 1.36
C VAL A 8 -1.35 13.40 1.30
N ALA A 9 -0.48 13.33 2.28
CA ALA A 9 0.58 12.32 2.33
C ALA A 9 0.59 11.57 3.67
N GLU A 10 1.14 10.35 3.66
CA GLU A 10 1.39 9.59 4.87
C GLU A 10 2.30 10.39 5.82
N ALA A 11 2.10 10.23 7.13
CA ALA A 11 3.04 10.78 8.10
C ALA A 11 4.43 10.20 7.83
N ASP A 12 5.46 11.03 8.03
CA ASP A 12 6.86 10.73 7.76
C ASP A 12 7.26 10.56 6.27
N ALA A 13 6.31 10.71 5.32
CA ALA A 13 6.65 10.67 3.89
C ALA A 13 7.41 11.92 3.41
N MET A 14 7.33 13.04 4.12
CA MET A 14 7.98 14.30 3.71
C MET A 14 9.48 14.27 4.03
N ALA A 15 10.32 14.32 2.99
CA ALA A 15 11.76 14.46 3.11
C ALA A 15 12.20 15.93 3.14
N SER A 16 11.60 16.79 2.32
CA SER A 16 11.86 18.24 2.30
C SER A 16 10.70 19.00 1.67
N MET A 17 10.58 20.28 2.00
CA MET A 17 9.59 21.16 1.38
C MET A 17 10.07 22.62 1.39
N SER A 18 9.55 23.41 0.44
CA SER A 18 9.72 24.88 0.44
C SER A 18 9.04 25.48 1.64
N SER A 19 9.61 26.55 2.20
CA SER A 19 9.03 27.27 3.35
C SER A 19 7.69 27.94 3.06
N SER A 20 7.29 28.04 1.79
CA SER A 20 5.98 28.53 1.33
C SER A 20 4.87 27.48 1.44
N ILE A 21 5.19 26.25 1.78
CA ILE A 21 4.22 25.18 1.95
C ILE A 21 3.84 25.08 3.44
N GLU A 22 2.55 25.11 3.70
CA GLU A 22 2.00 24.87 5.03
C GLU A 22 1.69 23.38 5.20
N MET A 23 2.09 22.82 6.34
CA MET A 23 1.72 21.46 6.74
C MET A 23 0.68 21.49 7.86
N LYS A 24 -0.42 20.80 7.66
CA LYS A 24 -1.45 20.57 8.68
C LYS A 24 -1.60 19.09 8.93
N THR A 25 -1.27 18.66 10.14
CA THR A 25 -1.56 17.28 10.56
C THR A 25 -3.06 17.18 10.81
N GLN A 26 -3.72 16.43 9.97
CA GLN A 26 -5.11 16.09 10.20
C GLN A 26 -5.16 14.66 10.75
N TRP A 27 -5.79 14.53 11.90
CA TRP A 27 -6.44 13.26 12.17
C TRP A 27 -7.44 13.09 11.02
N SER A 28 -7.32 12.02 10.25
CA SER A 28 -8.33 11.63 9.27
C SER A 28 -9.70 11.35 9.98
N GLY A 29 -10.03 12.25 10.89
CA GLY A 29 -11.11 12.19 11.88
C GLY A 29 -12.47 12.54 11.35
N GLY A 30 -12.62 12.75 10.04
CA GLY A 30 -13.96 12.87 9.46
C GLY A 30 -14.62 11.52 9.20
N PHE A 31 -13.87 10.43 9.03
CA PHE A 31 -14.43 9.11 8.68
C PHE A 31 -13.73 7.90 9.31
N VAL A 32 -12.74 8.13 10.16
CA VAL A 32 -11.98 7.03 10.74
C VAL A 32 -12.03 7.10 12.26
N ASN A 33 -13.20 6.75 12.80
CA ASN A 33 -13.38 6.49 14.22
C ASN A 33 -12.27 5.59 14.75
N GLY A 34 -11.86 5.75 16.01
CA GLY A 34 -10.77 5.09 16.74
C GLY A 34 -10.59 3.56 16.59
N VAL A 35 -11.37 2.93 15.72
CA VAL A 35 -11.27 1.54 15.29
C VAL A 35 -10.06 1.34 14.36
N LEU A 36 -9.66 2.34 13.55
CA LEU A 36 -8.49 2.23 12.68
C LEU A 36 -7.16 2.13 13.41
N LYS A 37 -7.05 2.72 14.60
CA LYS A 37 -5.84 2.59 15.45
C LYS A 37 -5.45 1.16 15.80
N ARG A 38 -6.39 0.21 15.77
CA ARG A 38 -6.15 -1.20 16.10
C ARG A 38 -5.98 -2.12 14.91
N LEU A 39 -6.24 -1.64 13.69
CA LEU A 39 -6.47 -2.52 12.54
C LEU A 39 -5.28 -2.64 11.58
N PHE A 40 -4.33 -1.69 11.65
CA PHE A 40 -3.08 -1.73 10.89
C PHE A 40 -1.91 -2.25 11.73
N GLY A 41 -2.08 -3.38 12.43
CA GLY A 41 -0.97 -3.99 13.20
C GLY A 41 -0.48 -3.14 14.38
N GLY A 42 -1.27 -2.16 14.85
CA GLY A 42 -0.91 -1.22 15.93
C GLY A 42 -0.43 0.14 15.42
N GLU A 43 -0.18 0.31 14.14
CA GLU A 43 0.15 1.59 13.54
C GLU A 43 -1.10 2.33 13.10
N SER A 44 -1.27 3.56 13.57
CA SER A 44 -2.31 4.46 13.09
C SER A 44 -1.80 5.12 11.82
N MET A 45 -2.55 4.98 10.74
CA MET A 45 -2.27 5.77 9.54
C MET A 45 -2.57 7.23 9.82
N PHE A 46 -1.53 8.00 10.07
CA PHE A 46 -1.59 9.45 10.15
C PHE A 46 -1.33 10.00 8.76
N VAL A 47 -2.08 11.02 8.40
CA VAL A 47 -1.84 11.76 7.17
C VAL A 47 -1.64 13.23 7.48
N ASN A 48 -0.76 13.85 6.72
CA ASN A 48 -0.53 15.28 6.72
C ASN A 48 -1.08 15.86 5.42
N THR A 49 -1.69 17.04 5.53
CA THR A 49 -2.08 17.83 4.38
C THR A 49 -1.07 18.94 4.18
N PHE A 50 -0.52 19.04 2.99
CA PHE A 50 0.39 20.08 2.55
C PHE A 50 -0.32 20.97 1.55
N SER A 51 -0.28 22.29 1.76
CA SER A 51 -0.93 23.26 0.91
C SER A 51 -0.07 24.50 0.71
N THR A 52 -0.23 25.19 -0.43
CA THR A 52 0.51 26.42 -0.72
C THR A 52 -0.36 27.43 -1.44
N GLN A 53 -0.17 28.71 -1.12
CA GLN A 53 -0.83 29.82 -1.81
C GLN A 53 0.05 30.47 -2.89
N THR A 54 1.35 30.22 -2.85
CA THR A 54 2.33 30.88 -3.74
C THR A 54 3.11 29.90 -4.62
N GLY A 55 2.82 28.60 -4.47
CA GLY A 55 3.59 27.53 -5.10
C GLY A 55 4.79 27.10 -4.25
N GLY A 56 5.43 26.00 -4.64
CA GLY A 56 6.60 25.47 -3.96
C GLY A 56 6.89 24.03 -4.35
N GLU A 57 7.99 23.51 -3.83
CA GLU A 57 8.44 22.14 -4.06
C GLU A 57 8.27 21.32 -2.77
N ILE A 58 7.76 20.11 -2.89
CA ILE A 58 7.75 19.11 -1.83
C ILE A 58 8.36 17.82 -2.37
N VAL A 59 9.27 17.22 -1.60
CA VAL A 59 9.83 15.89 -1.86
C VAL A 59 9.22 14.90 -0.91
N LEU A 60 8.53 13.92 -1.46
CA LEU A 60 7.93 12.82 -0.70
C LEU A 60 8.72 11.53 -0.98
N THR A 61 8.90 10.74 0.05
CA THR A 61 9.67 9.49 0.00
C THR A 61 8.91 8.35 0.66
N GLN A 62 9.41 7.15 0.49
CA GLN A 62 8.98 5.96 1.21
C GLN A 62 10.11 5.48 2.14
N PRO A 63 9.82 4.73 3.21
CA PRO A 63 10.83 4.35 4.21
C PRO A 63 11.79 3.25 3.74
N PHE A 64 11.52 2.58 2.63
CA PHE A 64 12.32 1.47 2.11
C PHE A 64 12.75 1.72 0.66
N PRO A 65 13.90 1.13 0.21
CA PRO A 65 14.41 1.34 -1.14
C PRO A 65 13.52 0.65 -2.18
N GLY A 66 13.10 1.40 -3.20
CA GLY A 66 12.29 0.85 -4.29
C GLY A 66 11.60 1.90 -5.13
N ASP A 67 10.74 1.44 -6.02
CA ASP A 67 10.01 2.27 -6.97
C ASP A 67 8.78 2.92 -6.34
N ILE A 68 8.41 4.06 -6.92
CA ILE A 68 7.16 4.77 -6.62
C ILE A 68 6.32 4.81 -7.91
N GLN A 69 5.07 4.39 -7.80
CA GLN A 69 4.09 4.41 -8.89
C GLN A 69 3.08 5.52 -8.65
N CYS A 70 2.81 6.31 -9.68
CA CYS A 70 1.67 7.23 -9.74
C CYS A 70 0.52 6.56 -10.51
N LEU A 71 -0.67 6.57 -9.95
CA LEU A 71 -1.88 6.05 -10.56
C LEU A 71 -2.95 7.14 -10.58
N GLU A 72 -3.61 7.34 -11.72
CA GLU A 72 -4.75 8.24 -11.85
C GLU A 72 -6.05 7.47 -11.65
N LEU A 73 -6.87 7.94 -10.70
CA LEU A 73 -8.21 7.44 -10.43
C LEU A 73 -9.25 8.34 -11.11
N ASN A 74 -10.11 7.74 -11.91
CA ASN A 74 -11.18 8.42 -12.66
C ASN A 74 -12.57 7.98 -12.19
N GLY A 75 -12.79 7.91 -10.88
CA GLY A 75 -14.03 7.43 -10.26
C GLY A 75 -13.98 5.93 -9.88
N ASN A 76 -12.90 5.26 -10.20
CA ASN A 76 -12.61 3.89 -9.79
C ASN A 76 -11.95 3.81 -8.42
N SER A 77 -11.56 2.62 -8.01
CA SER A 77 -10.85 2.40 -6.75
C SER A 77 -9.77 1.33 -6.90
N MET A 78 -8.84 1.33 -5.94
CA MET A 78 -7.73 0.38 -5.84
C MET A 78 -7.58 -0.03 -4.38
N PHE A 79 -7.15 -1.24 -4.14
CA PHE A 79 -6.68 -1.70 -2.84
C PHE A 79 -5.16 -1.66 -2.80
N LEU A 80 -4.60 -1.11 -1.74
CA LEU A 80 -3.16 -1.07 -1.47
C LEU A 80 -2.85 -1.94 -0.26
N GLN A 81 -1.68 -2.57 -0.24
CA GLN A 81 -1.17 -3.20 0.97
C GLN A 81 -0.87 -2.15 2.05
N PRO A 82 -0.92 -2.50 3.35
CA PRO A 82 -0.47 -1.61 4.41
C PRO A 82 0.97 -1.13 4.17
N GLY A 83 1.22 0.18 4.38
CA GLY A 83 2.54 0.80 4.19
C GLY A 83 2.95 1.08 2.75
N ALA A 84 2.12 0.76 1.75
CA ALA A 84 2.42 1.13 0.37
C ALA A 84 1.98 2.55 -0.01
N PHE A 85 1.02 3.13 0.69
CA PHE A 85 0.52 4.47 0.42
C PHE A 85 1.60 5.52 0.72
N ILE A 86 1.76 6.48 -0.17
CA ILE A 86 2.67 7.62 0.03
C ILE A 86 1.86 8.93 0.08
N ALA A 87 1.08 9.20 -0.97
CA ALA A 87 0.33 10.44 -1.07
C ALA A 87 -0.85 10.32 -2.03
N CYS A 88 -1.77 11.28 -1.94
CA CYS A 88 -2.83 11.45 -2.93
C CYS A 88 -3.28 12.91 -3.05
N GLU A 89 -3.95 13.22 -4.16
CA GLU A 89 -4.66 14.48 -4.33
C GLU A 89 -5.95 14.50 -3.48
N PRO A 90 -6.48 15.69 -3.14
CA PRO A 90 -7.66 15.84 -2.26
C PRO A 90 -8.93 15.16 -2.77
N GLY A 91 -9.05 14.94 -4.09
CA GLY A 91 -10.18 14.22 -4.71
C GLY A 91 -10.17 12.70 -4.47
N VAL A 92 -9.08 12.15 -3.92
CA VAL A 92 -8.96 10.75 -3.56
C VAL A 92 -9.37 10.53 -2.11
N LYS A 93 -10.24 9.58 -1.88
CA LYS A 93 -10.73 9.18 -0.56
C LYS A 93 -9.98 7.94 -0.09
N LEU A 94 -9.49 8.01 1.15
CA LEU A 94 -8.87 6.90 1.85
C LEU A 94 -9.91 6.17 2.68
N GLY A 95 -9.98 4.87 2.59
CA GLY A 95 -10.92 4.03 3.31
C GLY A 95 -10.33 2.67 3.65
N LEU A 96 -11.10 1.85 4.34
CA LEU A 96 -10.71 0.49 4.68
C LEU A 96 -11.44 -0.51 3.79
N GLY A 97 -10.69 -1.48 3.30
CA GLY A 97 -11.21 -2.69 2.70
C GLY A 97 -11.00 -3.87 3.64
N TRP A 98 -12.04 -4.67 3.83
CA TRP A 98 -11.94 -5.90 4.59
C TRP A 98 -11.17 -6.96 3.79
N ALA A 99 -10.08 -7.47 4.35
CA ALA A 99 -9.24 -8.47 3.69
C ALA A 99 -9.62 -9.93 4.07
N GLY A 100 -10.45 -10.11 5.10
CA GLY A 100 -10.90 -11.43 5.56
C GLY A 100 -9.99 -12.10 6.61
N TRP A 101 -10.54 -13.05 7.37
CA TRP A 101 -9.86 -13.74 8.47
C TRP A 101 -8.64 -14.56 8.02
N LYS A 102 -8.64 -15.09 6.80
CA LYS A 102 -7.51 -15.88 6.28
C LYS A 102 -6.25 -15.04 6.11
N MET A 103 -6.39 -13.76 5.78
CA MET A 103 -5.26 -12.84 5.64
C MET A 103 -4.64 -12.48 7.00
N PHE A 104 -5.44 -12.44 8.05
CA PHE A 104 -4.92 -12.25 9.40
C PHE A 104 -4.00 -13.41 9.85
N VAL A 105 -4.39 -14.64 9.58
CA VAL A 105 -3.59 -15.84 9.91
C VAL A 105 -2.28 -15.87 9.13
N ALA A 106 -2.28 -15.33 7.91
CA ALA A 106 -1.09 -15.23 7.07
C ALA A 106 -0.17 -14.03 7.41
N ARG A 107 -0.44 -13.30 8.50
CA ARG A 107 0.29 -12.07 8.90
C ARG A 107 0.22 -10.90 7.91
N GLU A 108 -0.69 -10.96 6.94
CA GLU A 108 -0.88 -9.91 5.93
C GLU A 108 -1.84 -8.79 6.37
N GLY A 109 -2.30 -8.83 7.61
CA GLY A 109 -3.26 -7.89 8.18
C GLY A 109 -4.72 -8.20 7.80
N LEU A 110 -5.65 -7.66 8.59
CA LEU A 110 -7.10 -7.84 8.40
C LEU A 110 -7.69 -6.89 7.35
N PHE A 111 -6.99 -5.83 7.03
CA PHE A 111 -7.50 -4.73 6.24
C PHE A 111 -6.49 -4.31 5.17
N ARG A 112 -7.03 -3.86 4.06
CA ARG A 112 -6.32 -3.19 2.98
C ARG A 112 -6.74 -1.72 2.93
N LEU A 113 -5.83 -0.85 2.56
CA LEU A 113 -6.19 0.53 2.28
C LEU A 113 -6.94 0.60 0.95
N LYS A 114 -8.18 1.08 0.98
CA LYS A 114 -8.94 1.38 -0.23
C LYS A 114 -8.73 2.85 -0.60
N VAL A 115 -8.20 3.11 -1.78
CA VAL A 115 -8.15 4.44 -2.39
C VAL A 115 -9.23 4.52 -3.48
N SER A 116 -9.98 5.62 -3.52
CA SER A 116 -11.11 5.78 -4.46
C SER A 116 -11.41 7.25 -4.74
N GLY A 117 -12.06 7.53 -5.86
CA GLY A 117 -12.45 8.90 -6.21
C GLY A 117 -11.79 9.38 -7.50
N LYS A 118 -11.45 10.67 -7.57
CA LYS A 118 -10.80 11.27 -8.74
C LYS A 118 -9.54 11.99 -8.32
N GLY A 119 -8.44 11.75 -9.02
CA GLY A 119 -7.15 12.35 -8.77
C GLY A 119 -6.03 11.33 -8.76
N ARG A 120 -4.83 11.81 -8.55
CA ARG A 120 -3.61 10.98 -8.52
C ARG A 120 -3.38 10.40 -7.12
N VAL A 121 -2.91 9.17 -7.08
CA VAL A 121 -2.42 8.50 -5.89
C VAL A 121 -1.03 7.95 -6.16
N TRP A 122 -0.13 8.13 -5.20
CA TRP A 122 1.23 7.61 -5.23
C TRP A 122 1.38 6.51 -4.20
N PHE A 123 1.93 5.41 -4.63
CA PHE A 123 2.24 4.29 -3.74
C PHE A 123 3.60 3.71 -4.07
N GLY A 124 4.25 3.17 -3.05
CA GLY A 124 5.58 2.63 -3.15
C GLY A 124 5.64 1.11 -3.04
N ALA A 125 6.80 0.56 -3.36
CA ALA A 125 7.07 -0.86 -3.23
C ALA A 125 8.53 -1.10 -2.86
N TYR A 126 8.80 -2.23 -2.24
CA TYR A 126 10.15 -2.67 -1.93
C TYR A 126 10.79 -3.31 -3.17
N GLY A 127 11.81 -2.65 -3.73
CA GLY A 127 12.40 -2.98 -5.02
C GLY A 127 11.59 -2.43 -6.20
N GLY A 128 11.65 -3.10 -7.36
CA GLY A 128 10.94 -2.67 -8.56
C GLY A 128 9.45 -2.98 -8.50
N ILE A 129 8.63 -2.09 -9.09
CA ILE A 129 7.18 -2.32 -9.31
C ILE A 129 6.97 -2.87 -10.70
N PHE A 130 6.11 -3.88 -10.81
CA PHE A 130 5.62 -4.36 -12.11
C PHE A 130 4.13 -4.64 -12.06
N GLN A 131 3.47 -4.26 -13.13
CA GLN A 131 2.03 -4.39 -13.34
C GLN A 131 1.72 -5.63 -14.16
N ARG A 132 0.59 -6.28 -13.86
CA ARG A 132 0.06 -7.38 -14.65
C ARG A 132 -1.46 -7.30 -14.75
N GLU A 133 -1.97 -7.47 -15.95
CA GLU A 133 -3.38 -7.76 -16.19
C GLU A 133 -3.59 -9.27 -16.04
N ILE A 134 -4.61 -9.65 -15.29
CA ILE A 134 -4.99 -11.05 -15.09
C ILE A 134 -6.44 -11.24 -15.50
N ASP A 135 -6.73 -12.33 -16.16
CA ASP A 135 -8.07 -12.74 -16.64
C ASP A 135 -8.57 -14.05 -15.99
N SER A 136 -7.69 -14.74 -15.31
CA SER A 136 -7.91 -16.03 -14.65
C SER A 136 -7.19 -16.08 -13.32
N GLU A 137 -7.06 -17.28 -12.73
CA GLU A 137 -6.27 -17.47 -11.50
C GLU A 137 -4.77 -17.26 -11.77
N TYR A 138 -4.13 -16.48 -10.90
CA TYR A 138 -2.69 -16.29 -10.87
C TYR A 138 -2.19 -16.40 -9.41
N ILE A 139 -1.00 -16.94 -9.22
CA ILE A 139 -0.42 -17.13 -7.88
C ILE A 139 0.71 -16.15 -7.69
N VAL A 140 0.64 -15.40 -6.57
CA VAL A 140 1.65 -14.45 -6.14
C VAL A 140 2.16 -14.90 -4.77
N ASP A 141 3.46 -14.91 -4.54
CA ASP A 141 3.99 -15.14 -3.21
C ASP A 141 3.54 -14.04 -2.24
N SER A 142 3.21 -14.42 -1.01
CA SER A 142 2.82 -13.49 0.03
C SER A 142 3.90 -12.43 0.24
N GLY A 143 3.49 -11.18 0.41
CA GLY A 143 4.42 -10.07 0.54
C GLY A 143 4.92 -9.48 -0.78
N HIS A 144 4.55 -10.04 -1.92
CA HIS A 144 4.85 -9.46 -3.23
C HIS A 144 3.67 -8.72 -3.88
N LEU A 145 2.43 -8.89 -3.42
CA LEU A 145 1.25 -8.19 -3.92
C LEU A 145 1.12 -6.81 -3.27
N VAL A 146 1.35 -5.74 -4.01
CA VAL A 146 1.32 -4.36 -3.52
C VAL A 146 -0.05 -3.71 -3.66
N ALA A 147 -0.68 -3.84 -4.84
CA ALA A 147 -1.97 -3.23 -5.13
C ALA A 147 -2.78 -4.07 -6.11
N TYR A 148 -4.12 -3.92 -6.06
CA TYR A 148 -5.00 -4.62 -6.98
C TYR A 148 -6.35 -3.91 -7.16
N GLU A 149 -6.96 -4.09 -8.31
CA GLU A 149 -8.31 -3.58 -8.60
C GLU A 149 -9.39 -4.35 -7.80
N PRO A 150 -10.52 -3.71 -7.46
CA PRO A 150 -11.60 -4.37 -6.69
C PRO A 150 -12.26 -5.55 -7.40
N THR A 151 -12.10 -5.66 -8.70
CA THR A 151 -12.58 -6.80 -9.51
C THR A 151 -11.76 -8.06 -9.28
N VAL A 152 -10.54 -7.92 -8.75
CA VAL A 152 -9.64 -9.04 -8.46
C VAL A 152 -10.03 -9.68 -7.14
N GLY A 153 -10.42 -10.94 -7.17
CA GLY A 153 -10.60 -11.77 -5.99
C GLY A 153 -9.24 -12.14 -5.39
N VAL A 154 -9.05 -11.96 -4.08
CA VAL A 154 -7.79 -12.27 -3.39
C VAL A 154 -8.03 -13.31 -2.30
N GLN A 155 -7.28 -14.40 -2.33
CA GLN A 155 -7.35 -15.49 -1.35
C GLN A 155 -5.95 -15.94 -0.95
N ILE A 156 -5.74 -16.17 0.35
CA ILE A 156 -4.50 -16.76 0.85
C ILE A 156 -4.65 -18.26 0.95
N ALA A 157 -3.65 -18.97 0.47
CA ALA A 157 -3.55 -20.43 0.51
C ALA A 157 -2.14 -20.85 0.93
N LEU A 158 -2.02 -22.09 1.43
CA LEU A 158 -0.72 -22.71 1.62
C LEU A 158 -0.17 -23.20 0.26
N ALA A 159 1.09 -22.92 0.00
CA ALA A 159 1.75 -23.40 -1.20
C ALA A 159 1.84 -24.95 -1.18
N GLY A 160 1.15 -25.64 -2.11
CA GLY A 160 1.27 -27.09 -2.31
C GLY A 160 0.76 -27.99 -1.19
N GLY A 161 -0.03 -27.49 -0.23
CA GLY A 161 -0.52 -28.24 0.94
C GLY A 161 0.42 -28.18 2.15
N ILE A 162 -0.06 -28.64 3.33
CA ILE A 162 0.60 -28.44 4.63
C ILE A 162 2.05 -28.94 4.67
N PHE A 163 2.32 -30.13 4.13
CA PHE A 163 3.66 -30.73 4.14
C PHE A 163 4.61 -30.10 3.11
N SER A 164 4.10 -29.80 1.92
CA SER A 164 4.90 -29.21 0.84
C SER A 164 5.32 -27.78 1.15
N SER A 165 4.46 -27.00 1.79
CA SER A 165 4.71 -25.61 2.20
C SER A 165 5.86 -25.49 3.22
N PHE A 166 6.01 -26.45 4.13
CA PHE A 166 7.10 -26.48 5.10
C PHE A 166 8.47 -26.77 4.49
N PHE A 167 8.52 -27.57 3.42
CA PHE A 167 9.78 -28.02 2.81
C PHE A 167 10.19 -27.19 1.60
N SER A 168 9.26 -26.47 0.94
CA SER A 168 9.59 -25.61 -0.21
C SER A 168 10.13 -24.23 0.18
N GLY A 169 9.97 -23.82 1.43
CA GLY A 169 10.32 -22.47 1.88
C GLY A 169 9.31 -21.37 1.48
N GLU A 170 8.26 -21.72 0.70
CA GLU A 170 7.33 -20.75 0.11
C GLU A 170 6.12 -20.40 1.03
N GLY A 171 5.95 -21.02 2.17
CA GLY A 171 4.95 -20.69 3.18
C GLY A 171 3.53 -20.45 2.65
N PHE A 172 3.06 -19.22 2.75
CA PHE A 172 1.75 -18.79 2.25
C PHE A 172 1.88 -18.13 0.88
N VAL A 173 0.93 -18.43 0.00
CA VAL A 173 0.78 -17.79 -1.31
C VAL A 173 -0.57 -17.08 -1.42
N THR A 174 -0.59 -16.01 -2.17
CA THR A 174 -1.80 -15.27 -2.51
C THR A 174 -2.30 -15.73 -3.87
N ARG A 175 -3.50 -16.33 -3.92
CA ARG A 175 -4.21 -16.62 -5.17
C ARG A 175 -5.03 -15.40 -5.53
N VAL A 176 -4.77 -14.84 -6.69
CA VAL A 176 -5.53 -13.73 -7.26
C VAL A 176 -6.35 -14.21 -8.44
N ASN A 177 -7.63 -13.83 -8.50
CA ASN A 177 -8.55 -14.25 -9.53
C ASN A 177 -9.07 -13.02 -10.28
N GLY A 178 -8.76 -12.95 -11.58
CA GLY A 178 -9.21 -11.89 -12.47
C GLY A 178 -10.72 -11.94 -12.76
N PRO A 179 -11.22 -11.03 -13.62
CA PRO A 179 -10.40 -10.10 -14.40
C PRO A 179 -9.99 -8.85 -13.60
N GLY A 180 -8.81 -8.31 -13.92
CA GLY A 180 -8.35 -7.03 -13.40
C GLY A 180 -6.84 -6.90 -13.32
N ARG A 181 -6.42 -5.76 -12.81
CA ARG A 181 -5.01 -5.38 -12.72
C ARG A 181 -4.46 -5.59 -11.33
N ILE A 182 -3.24 -6.11 -11.25
CA ILE A 182 -2.45 -6.22 -10.03
C ILE A 182 -1.11 -5.52 -10.18
N TYR A 183 -0.55 -5.05 -9.08
CA TYR A 183 0.80 -4.51 -8.97
C TYR A 183 1.58 -5.32 -7.96
N MET A 184 2.79 -5.66 -8.34
CA MET A 184 3.66 -6.52 -7.54
C MET A 184 5.02 -5.84 -7.33
N GLN A 185 5.70 -6.22 -6.25
CA GLN A 185 7.05 -5.77 -5.94
C GLN A 185 8.05 -6.90 -6.11
N SER A 186 9.28 -6.54 -6.50
CA SER A 186 10.34 -7.52 -6.77
C SER A 186 11.00 -8.11 -5.51
N ARG A 187 10.76 -7.52 -4.35
CA ARG A 187 11.32 -7.94 -3.06
C ARG A 187 10.22 -8.04 -2.01
N SER A 188 10.47 -8.82 -0.94
CA SER A 188 9.59 -8.90 0.22
C SER A 188 10.38 -8.65 1.51
N PHE A 189 9.73 -8.13 2.54
CA PHE A 189 10.36 -7.92 3.84
C PHE A 189 10.71 -9.25 4.52
N ASP A 190 9.89 -10.27 4.36
CA ASP A 190 10.16 -11.61 4.89
C ASP A 190 11.41 -12.20 4.25
N GLY A 191 11.57 -12.04 2.94
CA GLY A 191 12.79 -12.44 2.22
C GLY A 191 14.03 -11.69 2.71
N LEU A 192 13.92 -10.37 2.95
CA LEU A 192 15.02 -9.60 3.53
C LEU A 192 15.36 -10.07 4.95
N ALA A 193 14.35 -10.28 5.80
CA ALA A 193 14.55 -10.74 7.17
C ALA A 193 15.19 -12.13 7.21
N ALA A 194 14.74 -13.06 6.37
CA ALA A 194 15.32 -14.38 6.26
C ALA A 194 16.79 -14.34 5.82
N TRP A 195 17.10 -13.53 4.80
CA TRP A 195 18.48 -13.35 4.34
C TRP A 195 19.35 -12.72 5.43
N THR A 196 18.89 -11.65 6.07
CA THR A 196 19.63 -10.95 7.11
C THR A 196 19.92 -11.87 8.31
N ASN A 197 18.90 -12.60 8.79
CA ASN A 197 19.06 -13.51 9.93
C ASN A 197 20.10 -14.61 9.66
N ALA A 198 20.18 -15.11 8.42
CA ALA A 198 21.16 -16.12 8.04
C ALA A 198 22.62 -15.60 7.99
N HIS A 199 22.81 -14.26 7.90
CA HIS A 199 24.12 -13.63 7.70
C HIS A 199 24.60 -12.80 8.90
N LEU A 200 23.81 -12.72 9.97
CA LEU A 200 24.18 -11.98 11.20
C LEU A 200 24.86 -12.85 12.26
N TYR A 201 25.07 -14.16 12.00
CA TYR A 201 25.71 -15.10 12.93
C TYR A 201 26.84 -15.89 12.27
#